data_0120934461d875f6081d22651f136382
#
_entry.id   0120934461d875f6081d22651f136382
#
_cell.length_a   1.000
_cell.length_b   1.000
_cell.length_c   1.000
_cell.angle_alpha   90.00
_cell.angle_beta   90.00
_cell.angle_gamma   90.00
#
_symmetry.space_group_name_H-M   'P 1'
#
loop_
_entity.id
_entity.type
_entity.pdbx_description
1 polymer ?
#
loop_
_entity_poly.entity_id
_entity_poly.type
_entity_poly.pdbx_seq_one_letter_code
_entity_poly.pdbx_strand_id
1 'polypeptide(L)'
;RLYTYLAGWIFLWLPALLLAQAIDSPTALFLMHSSGNHVAKDAQGGAVLEAADAPSPQKLTFIPDGNGYYALQSADGQGYLSLTGQWNTSFTTDPSSAKALYAIENSGEFFVKLRCKYNNKYLGTDGTTASSAVYSDKDGTDTRHLWYLTTDVHQAPPADTSVYVINPAATRQQFEGWGISLCWWANMCGKWSDEKIDELVDWLVSPDGLGYRIFRYNIGGGDDPQNRNCTPH
;
A
#
# COMPACT_ATOMS: atom_id res chain seq x y z
N ARG A 1 -17.22 -3.37 -49.29
CA ARG A 1 -17.71 -2.80 -48.03
C ARG A 1 -16.53 -2.70 -47.08
N LEU A 2 -15.95 -1.50 -46.98
CA LEU A 2 -14.91 -1.14 -45.99
C LEU A 2 -15.57 -1.00 -44.63
N TYR A 3 -15.06 -1.75 -43.65
CA TYR A 3 -15.33 -1.49 -42.25
C TYR A 3 -14.18 -0.64 -41.70
N THR A 4 -14.49 0.62 -41.45
CA THR A 4 -13.62 1.56 -40.75
C THR A 4 -13.75 1.26 -39.22
N TYR A 5 -12.73 0.69 -38.59
CA TYR A 5 -12.65 0.60 -37.15
C TYR A 5 -12.26 1.97 -36.61
N LEU A 6 -13.20 2.67 -35.96
CA LEU A 6 -12.91 3.78 -35.06
C LEU A 6 -12.28 3.19 -33.79
N ALA A 7 -10.96 3.27 -33.69
CA ALA A 7 -10.26 3.07 -32.43
C ALA A 7 -10.52 4.28 -31.53
N GLY A 8 -11.53 4.17 -30.66
CA GLY A 8 -11.75 5.12 -29.59
C GLY A 8 -10.61 5.02 -28.58
N TRP A 9 -9.75 6.03 -28.53
CA TRP A 9 -8.78 6.20 -27.46
C TRP A 9 -9.54 6.55 -26.18
N ILE A 10 -9.77 5.57 -25.31
CA ILE A 10 -10.17 5.82 -23.94
C ILE A 10 -8.92 6.34 -23.23
N PHE A 11 -8.78 7.65 -23.14
CA PHE A 11 -7.86 8.27 -22.19
C PHE A 11 -8.40 7.98 -20.77
N LEU A 12 -7.98 6.89 -20.19
CA LEU A 12 -8.04 6.74 -18.75
C LEU A 12 -7.11 7.81 -18.17
N TRP A 13 -7.69 8.85 -17.61
CA TRP A 13 -6.99 9.74 -16.68
C TRP A 13 -6.61 8.93 -15.44
N LEU A 14 -5.51 8.20 -15.51
CA LEU A 14 -4.78 7.81 -14.32
C LEU A 14 -4.12 9.09 -13.81
N PRO A 15 -4.40 9.53 -12.57
CA PRO A 15 -3.62 10.60 -11.96
C PRO A 15 -2.16 10.15 -12.02
N ALA A 16 -1.32 10.96 -12.68
CA ALA A 16 0.08 10.62 -12.87
C ALA A 16 0.75 10.56 -11.50
N LEU A 17 0.99 9.35 -10.99
CA LEU A 17 2.04 9.14 -10.02
C LEU A 17 3.34 9.58 -10.69
N LEU A 18 3.89 10.70 -10.25
CA LEU A 18 5.24 11.08 -10.62
C LEU A 18 6.18 10.10 -9.92
N LEU A 19 6.56 9.03 -10.63
CA LEU A 19 7.81 8.35 -10.35
C LEU A 19 8.90 9.43 -10.29
N ALA A 20 9.95 9.22 -9.51
CA ALA A 20 11.10 10.12 -9.46
C ALA A 20 11.81 10.18 -10.83
N GLN A 21 11.09 10.60 -11.87
CA GLN A 21 11.69 11.22 -13.04
C GLN A 21 12.35 12.49 -12.53
N ALA A 22 13.55 12.74 -12.99
CA ALA A 22 14.29 13.92 -12.58
C ALA A 22 13.39 15.15 -12.64
N ILE A 23 13.15 15.77 -11.47
CA ILE A 23 12.45 17.05 -11.39
C ILE A 23 13.49 18.08 -11.83
N ASP A 24 13.47 18.46 -13.10
CA ASP A 24 14.51 19.30 -13.72
C ASP A 24 14.27 20.81 -13.51
N SER A 25 13.11 21.17 -12.95
CA SER A 25 12.72 22.57 -12.68
C SER A 25 11.90 22.64 -11.39
N PRO A 26 11.80 23.80 -10.73
CA PRO A 26 10.97 23.97 -9.53
C PRO A 26 9.55 23.48 -9.75
N THR A 27 9.13 22.47 -8.98
CA THR A 27 7.85 21.80 -9.16
C THR A 27 7.12 21.66 -7.81
N ALA A 28 5.87 22.11 -7.76
CA ALA A 28 5.04 22.07 -6.55
C ALA A 28 4.27 20.74 -6.47
N LEU A 29 4.58 19.92 -5.45
CA LEU A 29 4.02 18.59 -5.21
C LEU A 29 3.63 18.41 -3.74
N PHE A 30 2.66 17.57 -3.49
CA PHE A 30 2.46 17.01 -2.15
C PHE A 30 3.51 15.93 -1.90
N LEU A 31 4.17 16.00 -0.75
CA LEU A 31 5.00 14.93 -0.22
C LEU A 31 4.15 14.12 0.74
N MET A 32 3.53 13.08 0.19
CA MET A 32 2.58 12.23 0.90
C MET A 32 3.29 11.10 1.62
N HIS A 33 2.95 10.88 2.87
CA HIS A 33 3.34 9.69 3.62
C HIS A 33 2.46 8.50 3.24
N SER A 34 2.96 7.29 3.42
CA SER A 34 2.20 6.05 3.17
C SER A 34 0.90 5.92 4.00
N SER A 35 0.73 6.72 5.05
CA SER A 35 -0.52 6.84 5.83
C SER A 35 -1.62 7.68 5.16
N GLY A 36 -1.34 8.35 4.04
CA GLY A 36 -2.26 9.26 3.37
C GLY A 36 -2.22 10.72 3.84
N ASN A 37 -1.39 11.06 4.84
CA ASN A 37 -1.12 12.42 5.25
C ASN A 37 0.08 13.00 4.50
N HIS A 38 0.22 14.31 4.44
CA HIS A 38 1.32 14.98 3.72
C HIS A 38 2.18 15.84 4.65
N VAL A 39 3.41 16.15 4.21
CA VAL A 39 4.30 17.05 4.94
C VAL A 39 3.84 18.49 4.76
N ALA A 40 3.72 19.19 5.88
CA ALA A 40 3.36 20.60 5.93
C ALA A 40 4.24 21.35 6.94
N LYS A 41 4.22 22.69 6.85
CA LYS A 41 4.82 23.59 7.82
C LYS A 41 3.75 24.02 8.84
N ASP A 42 4.02 23.78 10.10
CA ASP A 42 3.16 24.28 11.19
C ASP A 42 3.36 25.78 11.47
N ALA A 43 2.54 26.34 12.37
CA ALA A 43 2.59 27.74 12.74
C ALA A 43 3.91 28.15 13.43
N GLN A 44 4.68 27.21 13.96
CA GLN A 44 5.96 27.40 14.63
C GLN A 44 7.15 27.19 13.68
N GLY A 45 6.88 26.81 12.42
CA GLY A 45 7.90 26.50 11.41
C GLY A 45 8.42 25.07 11.46
N GLY A 46 7.83 24.19 12.27
CA GLY A 46 8.12 22.77 12.33
C GLY A 46 7.62 22.03 11.11
N ALA A 47 8.27 20.91 10.76
CA ALA A 47 7.74 20.00 9.75
C ALA A 47 6.89 18.93 10.42
N VAL A 48 5.63 18.84 9.98
CA VAL A 48 4.62 17.93 10.55
C VAL A 48 3.84 17.23 9.44
N LEU A 49 3.12 16.18 9.79
CA LEU A 49 2.08 15.62 8.92
C LEU A 49 0.82 16.47 9.03
N GLU A 50 0.20 16.76 7.90
CA GLU A 50 -1.11 17.40 7.79
C GLU A 50 -2.08 16.43 7.10
N ALA A 51 -3.34 16.45 7.51
CA ALA A 51 -4.36 15.59 6.91
C ALA A 51 -4.70 16.05 5.49
N ALA A 52 -5.03 15.09 4.61
CA ALA A 52 -5.38 15.39 3.23
C ALA A 52 -6.65 16.26 3.08
N ASP A 53 -7.55 16.20 4.05
CA ASP A 53 -8.78 16.98 4.10
C ASP A 53 -8.63 18.34 4.83
N ALA A 54 -7.39 18.78 5.10
CA ALA A 54 -7.12 20.09 5.64
C ALA A 54 -7.73 21.19 4.74
N PRO A 55 -8.22 22.31 5.33
CA PRO A 55 -8.87 23.37 4.55
C PRO A 55 -7.98 24.00 3.45
N SER A 56 -6.67 23.94 3.62
CA SER A 56 -5.69 24.50 2.69
C SER A 56 -4.44 23.60 2.64
N PRO A 57 -4.51 22.44 1.98
CA PRO A 57 -3.39 21.49 1.96
C PRO A 57 -2.12 22.09 1.33
N GLN A 58 -0.98 21.86 1.96
CA GLN A 58 0.26 22.52 1.62
C GLN A 58 1.11 21.65 0.65
N LYS A 59 1.38 22.18 -0.56
CA LYS A 59 2.40 21.63 -1.45
C LYS A 59 3.77 22.14 -1.07
N LEU A 60 4.78 21.31 -1.22
CA LEU A 60 6.17 21.71 -1.18
C LEU A 60 6.67 21.94 -2.61
N THR A 61 7.45 23.00 -2.82
CA THR A 61 8.14 23.20 -4.10
C THR A 61 9.50 22.53 -4.06
N PHE A 62 9.69 21.52 -4.88
CA PHE A 62 10.95 20.80 -5.06
C PHE A 62 11.83 21.60 -6.02
N ILE A 63 12.93 22.11 -5.54
CA ILE A 63 13.86 22.96 -6.29
C ILE A 63 15.18 22.19 -6.48
N PRO A 64 15.54 21.78 -7.71
CA PRO A 64 16.77 21.04 -7.97
C PRO A 64 17.99 21.93 -7.77
N ASP A 65 19.07 21.38 -7.16
CA ASP A 65 20.36 22.05 -6.99
C ASP A 65 21.33 21.84 -8.17
N GLY A 66 20.90 21.06 -9.18
CA GLY A 66 21.71 20.69 -10.34
C GLY A 66 22.74 19.56 -10.08
N ASN A 67 22.82 19.04 -8.85
CA ASN A 67 23.75 17.99 -8.45
C ASN A 67 23.05 16.74 -7.90
N GLY A 68 21.77 16.55 -8.23
CA GLY A 68 20.96 15.39 -7.80
C GLY A 68 20.33 15.55 -6.43
N TYR A 69 20.34 16.75 -5.84
CA TYR A 69 19.64 17.07 -4.62
C TYR A 69 18.56 18.11 -4.85
N TYR A 70 17.63 18.19 -3.93
CA TYR A 70 16.47 19.08 -3.98
C TYR A 70 16.33 19.83 -2.66
N ALA A 71 16.11 21.14 -2.73
CA ALA A 71 15.58 21.92 -1.63
C ALA A 71 14.04 21.90 -1.68
N LEU A 72 13.39 21.69 -0.55
CA LEU A 72 11.94 21.57 -0.44
C LEU A 72 11.39 22.84 0.22
N GLN A 73 10.87 23.76 -0.58
CA GLN A 73 10.34 25.04 -0.12
C GLN A 73 8.89 24.89 0.38
N SER A 74 8.57 25.51 1.48
CA SER A 74 7.19 25.56 2.03
C SER A 74 6.21 26.29 1.09
N ALA A 75 4.92 26.00 1.23
CA ALA A 75 3.87 26.58 0.38
C ALA A 75 3.79 28.12 0.44
N ASP A 76 4.12 28.72 1.59
CA ASP A 76 4.17 30.17 1.79
C ASP A 76 5.46 30.82 1.22
N GLY A 77 6.38 30.02 0.70
CA GLY A 77 7.67 30.49 0.19
C GLY A 77 8.66 30.97 1.26
N GLN A 78 8.34 30.85 2.56
CA GLN A 78 9.08 31.45 3.67
C GLN A 78 10.07 30.50 4.35
N GLY A 79 10.40 29.38 3.72
CA GLY A 79 11.42 28.48 4.28
C GLY A 79 11.60 27.19 3.49
N TYR A 80 12.66 26.50 3.82
CA TYR A 80 13.05 25.23 3.21
C TYR A 80 13.15 24.15 4.28
N LEU A 81 12.60 22.99 4.01
CA LEU A 81 12.66 21.85 4.92
C LEU A 81 14.14 21.55 5.24
N SER A 82 14.52 21.60 6.49
CA SER A 82 15.90 21.49 6.92
C SER A 82 16.04 20.70 8.21
N LEU A 83 17.10 19.92 8.32
CA LEU A 83 17.49 19.30 9.58
C LEU A 83 17.93 20.37 10.58
N THR A 84 17.27 20.41 11.72
CA THR A 84 17.58 21.31 12.85
C THR A 84 17.89 20.45 14.08
N GLY A 85 19.05 20.64 14.69
CA GLY A 85 19.51 19.74 15.77
C GLY A 85 20.00 18.38 15.25
N GLN A 86 19.75 17.33 16.03
CA GLN A 86 20.25 15.98 15.72
C GLN A 86 19.33 15.23 14.72
N TRP A 87 18.02 15.34 14.90
CA TRP A 87 17.04 14.57 14.14
C TRP A 87 15.86 15.41 13.63
N ASN A 88 15.51 16.48 14.34
CA ASN A 88 14.34 17.30 14.08
C ASN A 88 14.45 18.00 12.73
N THR A 89 13.30 18.21 12.09
CA THR A 89 13.21 19.02 10.88
C THR A 89 12.28 20.21 11.09
N SER A 90 12.64 21.33 10.48
CA SER A 90 11.81 22.54 10.43
C SER A 90 12.13 23.32 9.16
N PHE A 91 11.34 24.36 8.87
CA PHE A 91 11.58 25.20 7.71
C PHE A 91 12.51 26.34 8.07
N THR A 92 13.66 26.45 7.39
CA THR A 92 14.71 27.46 7.59
C THR A 92 14.93 28.27 6.32
N THR A 93 15.61 29.40 6.41
CA THR A 93 15.77 30.33 5.28
C THR A 93 16.93 30.03 4.32
N ASP A 94 17.82 29.08 4.65
CA ASP A 94 18.99 28.76 3.81
C ASP A 94 18.76 27.48 2.98
N PRO A 95 18.47 27.61 1.67
CA PRO A 95 18.27 26.45 0.79
C PRO A 95 19.57 25.76 0.38
N SER A 96 20.72 26.41 0.54
CA SER A 96 22.02 25.90 0.08
C SER A 96 22.73 25.02 1.11
N SER A 97 22.24 25.04 2.35
CA SER A 97 22.76 24.20 3.42
C SER A 97 22.59 22.71 3.10
N ALA A 98 23.65 21.92 3.34
CA ALA A 98 23.55 20.46 3.24
C ALA A 98 22.41 19.87 4.11
N LYS A 99 21.96 20.59 5.14
CA LYS A 99 20.86 20.23 6.02
C LYS A 99 19.48 20.42 5.38
N ALA A 100 19.39 21.26 4.33
CA ALA A 100 18.15 21.55 3.58
C ALA A 100 18.09 20.84 2.22
N LEU A 101 19.08 20.01 1.90
CA LEU A 101 19.16 19.30 0.64
C LEU A 101 18.89 17.80 0.80
N TYR A 102 18.02 17.28 -0.04
CA TYR A 102 17.60 15.88 -0.02
C TYR A 102 17.76 15.23 -1.38
N ALA A 103 18.36 14.04 -1.42
CA ALA A 103 18.30 13.15 -2.58
C ALA A 103 16.97 12.40 -2.58
N ILE A 104 16.35 12.27 -3.74
CA ILE A 104 15.15 11.47 -3.94
C ILE A 104 15.59 10.12 -4.50
N GLU A 105 15.31 9.05 -3.78
CA GLU A 105 15.67 7.68 -4.13
C GLU A 105 14.41 6.84 -4.33
N ASN A 106 14.31 6.09 -5.41
CA ASN A 106 13.18 5.20 -5.65
C ASN A 106 13.14 4.07 -4.60
N SER A 107 11.97 3.74 -4.13
CA SER A 107 11.70 2.63 -3.23
C SER A 107 10.50 1.81 -3.74
N GLY A 108 10.79 0.86 -4.61
CA GLY A 108 9.77 0.14 -5.35
C GLY A 108 9.20 0.96 -6.52
N GLU A 109 7.99 0.62 -6.94
CA GLU A 109 7.38 1.21 -8.13
C GLU A 109 6.78 2.60 -7.90
N PHE A 110 6.27 2.86 -6.68
CA PHE A 110 5.44 4.04 -6.41
C PHE A 110 5.96 4.93 -5.30
N PHE A 111 6.89 4.42 -4.49
CA PHE A 111 7.39 5.15 -3.34
C PHE A 111 8.80 5.70 -3.57
N VAL A 112 9.10 6.77 -2.86
CA VAL A 112 10.42 7.37 -2.79
C VAL A 112 10.88 7.49 -1.35
N LYS A 113 12.20 7.61 -1.17
CA LYS A 113 12.85 7.97 0.08
C LYS A 113 13.59 9.27 -0.12
N LEU A 114 13.54 10.15 0.86
CA LEU A 114 14.27 11.41 0.83
C LEU A 114 15.45 11.32 1.79
N ARG A 115 16.66 11.27 1.26
CA ARG A 115 17.89 11.17 2.05
C ARG A 115 18.55 12.53 2.23
N CYS A 116 18.66 13.00 3.47
CA CYS A 116 19.30 14.27 3.81
C CYS A 116 20.80 14.21 3.51
N LYS A 117 21.31 15.21 2.77
CA LYS A 117 22.71 15.32 2.37
C LYS A 117 23.67 15.43 3.56
N TYR A 118 23.25 16.04 4.65
CA TYR A 118 24.10 16.31 5.81
C TYR A 118 24.34 15.06 6.66
N ASN A 119 23.30 14.39 7.11
CA ASN A 119 23.42 13.28 8.07
C ASN A 119 23.27 11.89 7.43
N ASN A 120 23.00 11.85 6.12
CA ASN A 120 22.81 10.63 5.34
C ASN A 120 21.65 9.72 5.85
N LYS A 121 20.70 10.32 6.58
CA LYS A 121 19.51 9.65 7.08
C LYS A 121 18.29 10.03 6.26
N TYR A 122 17.26 9.17 6.34
CA TYR A 122 16.03 9.38 5.58
C TYR A 122 15.01 10.19 6.38
N LEU A 123 14.31 11.04 5.66
CA LEU A 123 13.13 11.75 6.16
C LEU A 123 12.04 10.74 6.49
N GLY A 124 11.41 10.87 7.62
CA GLY A 124 10.32 9.98 8.04
C GLY A 124 9.58 10.51 9.26
N THR A 125 8.66 9.73 9.77
CA THR A 125 7.85 10.07 10.94
C THR A 125 7.65 8.85 11.83
N ASP A 126 7.49 9.05 13.13
CA ASP A 126 7.15 7.97 14.07
C ASP A 126 5.63 7.84 14.27
N GLY A 127 4.87 8.87 13.90
CA GLY A 127 3.41 8.88 13.92
C GLY A 127 2.80 8.86 12.52
N THR A 128 1.56 8.45 12.43
CA THR A 128 0.80 8.39 11.17
C THR A 128 -0.38 9.37 11.14
N THR A 129 -0.63 10.06 12.24
CA THR A 129 -1.74 11.01 12.39
C THR A 129 -1.31 12.44 12.04
N ALA A 130 -2.27 13.30 11.79
CA ALA A 130 -2.03 14.75 11.66
C ALA A 130 -1.30 15.30 12.90
N SER A 131 -0.44 16.29 12.68
CA SER A 131 0.46 16.91 13.66
C SER A 131 1.62 16.01 14.14
N SER A 132 1.77 14.80 13.61
CA SER A 132 2.98 13.99 13.87
C SER A 132 4.21 14.71 13.29
N ALA A 133 5.26 14.82 14.11
CA ALA A 133 6.50 15.47 13.67
C ALA A 133 7.24 14.63 12.61
N VAL A 134 7.91 15.32 11.71
CA VAL A 134 8.77 14.73 10.68
C VAL A 134 10.22 14.87 11.11
N TYR A 135 11.00 13.81 10.96
CA TYR A 135 12.39 13.70 11.39
C TYR A 135 13.29 13.26 10.24
N SER A 136 14.60 13.55 10.33
CA SER A 136 15.61 13.00 9.43
C SER A 136 16.53 12.07 10.22
N ASP A 137 16.01 10.93 10.66
CA ASP A 137 16.66 9.96 11.54
C ASP A 137 16.54 8.52 11.07
N LYS A 138 15.73 8.24 10.03
CA LYS A 138 15.44 6.89 9.59
C LYS A 138 16.62 6.27 8.83
N ASP A 139 16.81 4.97 9.02
CA ASP A 139 17.86 4.19 8.34
C ASP A 139 17.44 3.60 6.99
N GLY A 140 16.16 3.75 6.64
CA GLY A 140 15.63 3.30 5.36
C GLY A 140 15.16 1.85 5.33
N THR A 141 14.99 1.20 6.49
CA THR A 141 14.64 -0.24 6.57
C THR A 141 13.16 -0.52 6.78
N ASP A 142 12.35 0.49 7.13
CA ASP A 142 10.92 0.33 7.42
C ASP A 142 10.03 1.26 6.59
N THR A 143 8.71 1.25 6.85
CA THR A 143 7.72 2.04 6.10
C THR A 143 7.61 3.49 6.55
N ARG A 144 8.20 3.88 7.68
CA ARG A 144 8.10 5.23 8.26
C ARG A 144 8.80 6.31 7.44
N HIS A 145 9.60 5.91 6.45
CA HIS A 145 10.34 6.77 5.52
C HIS A 145 9.85 6.63 4.07
N LEU A 146 8.71 5.99 3.85
CA LEU A 146 8.14 5.82 2.51
C LEU A 146 7.19 6.97 2.20
N TRP A 147 7.50 7.67 1.12
CA TRP A 147 6.77 8.82 0.62
C TRP A 147 6.34 8.57 -0.82
N TYR A 148 5.31 9.26 -1.27
CA TYR A 148 4.99 9.35 -2.69
C TYR A 148 4.71 10.81 -3.07
N LEU A 149 4.97 11.13 -4.33
CA LEU A 149 4.84 12.49 -4.86
C LEU A 149 3.59 12.56 -5.73
N THR A 150 2.75 13.56 -5.52
CA THR A 150 1.51 13.73 -6.28
C THR A 150 1.12 15.20 -6.40
N THR A 151 0.33 15.52 -7.41
CA THR A 151 -0.33 16.82 -7.58
C THR A 151 -1.69 16.87 -6.91
N ASP A 152 -2.25 15.73 -6.51
CA ASP A 152 -3.58 15.56 -5.89
C ASP A 152 -3.44 15.02 -4.47
N VAL A 153 -3.79 15.82 -3.47
CA VAL A 153 -3.72 15.45 -2.04
C VAL A 153 -4.67 14.32 -1.66
N HIS A 154 -5.76 14.15 -2.40
CA HIS A 154 -6.73 13.08 -2.17
C HIS A 154 -6.39 11.78 -2.88
N GLN A 155 -5.26 11.74 -3.60
CA GLN A 155 -4.79 10.50 -4.19
C GLN A 155 -4.49 9.49 -3.08
N ALA A 156 -5.17 8.35 -3.12
CA ALA A 156 -4.89 7.26 -2.19
C ALA A 156 -3.42 6.81 -2.30
N PRO A 157 -2.80 6.38 -1.18
CA PRO A 157 -1.49 5.75 -1.23
C PRO A 157 -1.47 4.66 -2.31
N PRO A 158 -0.39 4.54 -3.07
CA PRO A 158 -0.28 3.43 -4.01
C PRO A 158 -0.47 2.11 -3.26
N ALA A 159 -1.41 1.29 -3.72
CA ALA A 159 -1.50 -0.07 -3.22
C ALA A 159 -0.19 -0.77 -3.56
N ASP A 160 0.32 -1.58 -2.65
CA ASP A 160 1.40 -2.52 -2.97
C ASP A 160 0.83 -3.52 -3.99
N THR A 161 0.88 -3.14 -5.26
CA THR A 161 0.54 -4.01 -6.36
C THR A 161 1.73 -4.92 -6.60
N SER A 162 1.84 -5.96 -5.80
CA SER A 162 2.62 -7.12 -6.19
C SER A 162 2.02 -7.62 -7.50
N VAL A 163 2.66 -7.32 -8.61
CA VAL A 163 2.25 -7.81 -9.93
C VAL A 163 2.55 -9.30 -9.95
N TYR A 164 1.54 -10.11 -9.68
CA TYR A 164 1.64 -11.55 -9.88
C TYR A 164 1.49 -11.83 -11.37
N VAL A 165 2.60 -12.11 -12.03
CA VAL A 165 2.60 -12.57 -13.43
C VAL A 165 2.21 -14.05 -13.46
N ILE A 166 0.97 -14.32 -13.84
CA ILE A 166 0.52 -15.69 -14.12
C ILE A 166 1.01 -16.04 -15.52
N ASN A 167 2.04 -16.89 -15.60
CA ASN A 167 2.49 -17.46 -16.87
C ASN A 167 1.79 -18.82 -17.08
N PRO A 168 0.76 -18.92 -17.92
CA PRO A 168 0.03 -20.16 -18.13
C PRO A 168 0.88 -21.26 -18.79
N ALA A 169 2.02 -20.92 -19.41
CA ALA A 169 2.95 -21.90 -19.97
C ALA A 169 3.92 -22.46 -18.93
N ALA A 170 4.10 -21.81 -17.78
CA ALA A 170 4.95 -22.28 -16.69
C ALA A 170 4.14 -23.07 -15.66
N THR A 171 3.59 -24.21 -16.09
CA THR A 171 2.82 -25.10 -15.20
C THR A 171 3.75 -25.72 -14.17
N ARG A 172 3.36 -25.68 -12.90
CA ARG A 172 4.10 -26.27 -11.77
C ARG A 172 3.38 -27.47 -11.19
N GLN A 173 2.13 -27.25 -10.78
CA GLN A 173 1.28 -28.24 -10.15
C GLN A 173 -0.03 -28.36 -10.93
N GLN A 174 -0.55 -29.57 -11.04
CA GLN A 174 -1.88 -29.80 -11.59
C GLN A 174 -2.89 -29.60 -10.46
N PHE A 175 -3.88 -28.74 -10.68
CA PHE A 175 -5.01 -28.61 -9.77
C PHE A 175 -5.96 -29.79 -9.99
N GLU A 176 -6.09 -30.68 -9.01
CA GLU A 176 -6.89 -31.88 -9.10
C GLU A 176 -8.38 -31.67 -8.77
N GLY A 177 -8.70 -30.52 -8.21
CA GLY A 177 -10.08 -30.14 -7.88
C GLY A 177 -10.24 -29.59 -6.47
N TRP A 178 -11.42 -29.13 -6.18
CA TRP A 178 -11.84 -28.69 -4.85
C TRP A 178 -12.24 -29.87 -3.99
N GLY A 179 -12.06 -29.74 -2.68
CA GLY A 179 -12.46 -30.76 -1.73
C GLY A 179 -13.08 -30.17 -0.47
N ILE A 180 -13.71 -31.04 0.29
CA ILE A 180 -14.37 -30.68 1.55
C ILE A 180 -14.06 -31.70 2.65
N SER A 181 -13.97 -31.24 3.88
CA SER A 181 -13.93 -32.12 5.05
C SER A 181 -15.34 -32.48 5.51
N LEU A 182 -15.60 -33.76 5.62
CA LEU A 182 -16.91 -34.29 6.07
C LEU A 182 -17.04 -34.35 7.61
N CYS A 183 -16.01 -33.98 8.35
CA CYS A 183 -16.04 -34.06 9.81
C CYS A 183 -17.22 -33.26 10.40
N TRP A 184 -17.80 -33.81 11.45
CA TRP A 184 -18.94 -33.34 12.26
C TRP A 184 -20.27 -33.23 11.51
N TRP A 185 -20.37 -32.36 10.48
CA TRP A 185 -21.64 -32.09 9.82
C TRP A 185 -22.18 -33.32 9.08
N ALA A 186 -21.32 -34.12 8.42
CA ALA A 186 -21.76 -35.31 7.69
C ALA A 186 -22.36 -36.39 8.64
N ASN A 187 -21.80 -36.49 9.84
CA ASN A 187 -22.38 -37.37 10.86
C ASN A 187 -23.77 -36.91 11.30
N MET A 188 -23.99 -35.61 11.39
CA MET A 188 -25.32 -35.06 11.68
C MET A 188 -26.29 -35.32 10.55
N CYS A 189 -25.86 -35.12 9.29
CA CYS A 189 -26.68 -35.35 8.10
C CYS A 189 -27.00 -36.84 7.85
N GLY A 190 -26.12 -37.76 8.31
CA GLY A 190 -26.32 -39.19 8.17
C GLY A 190 -27.56 -39.76 8.87
N LYS A 191 -28.30 -38.95 9.64
CA LYS A 191 -29.58 -39.28 10.25
C LYS A 191 -30.78 -38.80 9.42
N TRP A 192 -30.55 -38.15 8.30
CA TRP A 192 -31.63 -37.69 7.41
C TRP A 192 -32.19 -38.83 6.58
N SER A 193 -33.32 -38.59 5.89
CA SER A 193 -33.84 -39.58 4.94
C SER A 193 -32.90 -39.72 3.74
N ASP A 194 -32.95 -40.86 3.09
CA ASP A 194 -32.12 -41.19 1.94
C ASP A 194 -32.26 -40.14 0.82
N GLU A 195 -33.49 -39.67 0.57
CA GLU A 195 -33.75 -38.66 -0.46
C GLU A 195 -33.04 -37.33 -0.17
N LYS A 196 -32.98 -36.93 1.11
CA LYS A 196 -32.25 -35.70 1.50
C LYS A 196 -30.74 -35.88 1.47
N ILE A 197 -30.26 -37.07 1.74
CA ILE A 197 -28.82 -37.39 1.63
C ILE A 197 -28.43 -37.38 0.16
N ASP A 198 -29.22 -37.98 -0.72
CA ASP A 198 -28.97 -38.00 -2.15
C ASP A 198 -28.96 -36.58 -2.73
N GLU A 199 -29.92 -35.73 -2.37
CA GLU A 199 -29.98 -34.34 -2.75
C GLU A 199 -28.70 -33.59 -2.31
N LEU A 200 -28.23 -33.79 -1.05
CA LEU A 200 -27.04 -33.18 -0.52
C LEU A 200 -25.78 -33.65 -1.30
N VAL A 201 -25.69 -34.95 -1.59
CA VAL A 201 -24.60 -35.52 -2.34
C VAL A 201 -24.57 -34.95 -3.76
N ASP A 202 -25.70 -34.85 -4.42
CA ASP A 202 -25.80 -34.23 -5.73
C ASP A 202 -25.30 -32.78 -5.73
N TRP A 203 -25.68 -31.98 -4.75
CA TRP A 203 -25.18 -30.62 -4.60
C TRP A 203 -23.63 -30.56 -4.40
N LEU A 204 -23.05 -31.55 -3.72
CA LEU A 204 -21.62 -31.56 -3.44
C LEU A 204 -20.78 -32.02 -4.65
N VAL A 205 -21.24 -33.02 -5.41
CA VAL A 205 -20.42 -33.70 -6.44
C VAL A 205 -20.79 -33.33 -7.87
N SER A 206 -22.04 -32.90 -8.11
CA SER A 206 -22.50 -32.55 -9.45
C SER A 206 -21.72 -31.40 -10.05
N PRO A 207 -21.44 -31.42 -11.37
CA PRO A 207 -20.87 -30.29 -12.09
C PRO A 207 -21.75 -29.02 -12.03
N ASP A 208 -23.07 -29.19 -11.88
CA ASP A 208 -24.02 -28.09 -11.73
C ASP A 208 -24.13 -27.60 -10.28
N GLY A 209 -23.54 -28.31 -9.33
CA GLY A 209 -23.42 -27.96 -7.92
C GLY A 209 -22.02 -27.40 -7.57
N LEU A 210 -21.44 -27.90 -6.47
CA LEU A 210 -20.12 -27.48 -6.01
C LEU A 210 -18.95 -28.21 -6.69
N GLY A 211 -19.22 -29.35 -7.33
CA GLY A 211 -18.23 -30.09 -8.12
C GLY A 211 -17.04 -30.60 -7.31
N TYR A 212 -17.22 -30.88 -6.03
CA TYR A 212 -16.13 -31.40 -5.20
C TYR A 212 -15.68 -32.77 -5.64
N ARG A 213 -14.37 -33.00 -5.69
CA ARG A 213 -13.74 -34.27 -6.10
C ARG A 213 -12.94 -34.91 -4.99
N ILE A 214 -12.60 -34.17 -3.93
CA ILE A 214 -11.77 -34.63 -2.83
C ILE A 214 -12.58 -34.54 -1.55
N PHE A 215 -12.73 -35.64 -0.83
CA PHE A 215 -13.47 -35.71 0.42
C PHE A 215 -12.55 -36.24 1.51
N ARG A 216 -12.43 -35.47 2.59
CA ARG A 216 -11.75 -35.91 3.81
C ARG A 216 -12.78 -36.48 4.78
N TYR A 217 -12.67 -37.75 5.08
CA TYR A 217 -13.45 -38.39 6.14
C TYR A 217 -12.61 -38.53 7.40
N ASN A 218 -13.14 -38.11 8.56
CA ASN A 218 -12.55 -38.36 9.86
C ASN A 218 -12.98 -39.72 10.38
N ILE A 219 -12.02 -40.61 10.64
CA ILE A 219 -12.26 -41.78 11.44
C ILE A 219 -12.15 -41.33 12.89
N GLY A 220 -13.27 -41.30 13.60
CA GLY A 220 -13.33 -40.81 14.97
C GLY A 220 -12.43 -41.59 15.93
N GLY A 221 -11.82 -40.87 16.87
CA GLY A 221 -10.96 -41.46 17.94
C GLY A 221 -11.72 -42.11 19.09
N GLY A 222 -13.04 -42.28 18.99
CA GLY A 222 -13.92 -42.75 20.04
C GLY A 222 -14.31 -41.62 20.98
N ASP A 223 -15.53 -41.13 20.79
CA ASP A 223 -16.11 -40.15 21.70
C ASP A 223 -16.67 -40.81 22.93
N ASP A 224 -16.61 -40.10 24.03
CA ASP A 224 -17.33 -40.49 25.25
C ASP A 224 -18.85 -40.40 24.97
N PRO A 225 -19.60 -41.52 24.84
CA PRO A 225 -21.00 -41.51 24.53
C PRO A 225 -21.87 -40.84 25.59
N GLN A 226 -21.28 -40.53 26.76
CA GLN A 226 -21.96 -39.84 27.85
C GLN A 226 -21.76 -38.34 27.79
N ASN A 227 -20.77 -37.85 27.05
CA ASN A 227 -20.54 -36.43 26.85
C ASN A 227 -21.31 -35.89 25.65
N ARG A 228 -22.52 -35.39 25.92
CA ARG A 228 -23.43 -34.84 24.91
C ARG A 228 -22.87 -33.62 24.16
N ASN A 229 -21.76 -33.04 24.62
CA ASN A 229 -21.11 -31.89 23.98
C ASN A 229 -19.92 -32.31 23.10
N CYS A 230 -19.52 -33.58 23.11
CA CYS A 230 -18.54 -34.09 22.17
C CYS A 230 -19.20 -34.40 20.84
N THR A 231 -18.84 -33.67 19.81
CA THR A 231 -19.11 -34.06 18.43
C THR A 231 -18.14 -35.18 18.05
N PRO A 232 -18.63 -36.26 17.43
CA PRO A 232 -17.75 -37.35 16.94
C PRO A 232 -16.68 -36.79 16.00
N HIS A 233 -15.44 -37.03 16.31
CA HIS A 233 -14.30 -36.64 15.49
C HIS A 233 -13.92 -37.75 14.53
#